data_ffbc8b981a8f5ce408e3003f1d5515e4
#
_entry.id   ffbc8b981a8f5ce408e3003f1d5515e4
#
_cell.length_a   1.000
_cell.length_b   1.000
_cell.length_c   1.000
_cell.angle_alpha   90.00
_cell.angle_beta   90.00
_cell.angle_gamma   90.00
#
_symmetry.space_group_name_H-M   'P 1'
#
loop_
_entity.id
_entity.type
_entity.pdbx_description
1 polymer ?
#
loop_
_entity_poly.entity_id
_entity_poly.type
_entity_poly.pdbx_seq_one_letter_code
_entity_poly.pdbx_strand_id
1 'polypeptide(L)'
;MPGESAHPISTLGQLALAYASSYGWKLFPLVPRSKHPLIKNWPEVATSEIGQITKWWSRWPQANIGLLCGQASGVVVVDVDLRSCGAETWAAFLDVQGRIDTLEAMSGSGGSHHFFQAPEHLIAKGKLGPGVDLQGERSYLVLTPSTHPCGNPYEWVTAGISPAPLPGWLLDLWPRPNQRKSVPPLSDTILRGHRNASLTSLGGSMRRRGASEGAIAAALLVENNRCLPPLPEAEVRGIASSVGKYTPAQHAGSSVHSPMHYRPLPGINVVVRP
;
A
#
# COMPACT_ATOMS: atom_id res chain seq x y z
N MET A 1 38.95 6.58 33.26
CA MET A 1 37.81 6.54 32.35
C MET A 1 36.82 7.54 32.87
N PRO A 2 36.57 8.70 32.19
CA PRO A 2 35.53 9.60 32.62
C PRO A 2 34.20 8.91 32.35
N GLY A 3 33.32 8.83 33.37
CA GLY A 3 31.99 8.28 33.28
C GLY A 3 31.19 9.04 32.24
N GLU A 4 30.65 8.34 31.25
CA GLU A 4 29.71 8.82 30.26
C GLU A 4 28.46 9.28 31.05
N SER A 5 28.33 10.60 31.26
CA SER A 5 27.15 11.18 31.87
C SER A 5 25.99 10.86 30.93
N ALA A 6 25.12 9.95 31.35
CA ALA A 6 23.90 9.63 30.64
C ALA A 6 23.07 10.90 30.52
N HIS A 7 23.10 11.56 29.36
CA HIS A 7 22.20 12.66 29.08
C HIS A 7 20.76 12.11 29.14
N PRO A 8 19.83 12.84 29.78
CA PRO A 8 18.45 12.41 29.84
C PRO A 8 17.91 12.24 28.42
N ILE A 9 17.22 11.12 28.17
CA ILE A 9 16.61 10.85 26.86
C ILE A 9 15.63 11.98 26.51
N SER A 10 15.60 12.38 25.24
CA SER A 10 14.73 13.46 24.76
C SER A 10 13.24 13.13 24.94
N THR A 11 12.37 14.15 24.89
CA THR A 11 10.91 13.97 24.96
C THR A 11 10.41 13.00 23.88
N LEU A 12 10.91 13.09 22.64
CA LEU A 12 10.57 12.15 21.58
C LEU A 12 11.01 10.73 21.92
N GLY A 13 12.19 10.58 22.52
CA GLY A 13 12.67 9.28 22.98
C GLY A 13 11.83 8.70 24.11
N GLN A 14 11.43 9.51 25.07
CA GLN A 14 10.53 9.09 26.16
C GLN A 14 9.18 8.61 25.64
N LEU A 15 8.62 9.31 24.65
CA LEU A 15 7.37 8.92 24.01
C LEU A 15 7.53 7.64 23.15
N ALA A 16 8.63 7.50 22.43
CA ALA A 16 8.94 6.25 21.72
C ALA A 16 9.00 5.07 22.70
N LEU A 17 9.65 5.23 23.86
CA LEU A 17 9.67 4.20 24.91
C LEU A 17 8.27 3.90 25.44
N ALA A 18 7.45 4.93 25.67
CA ALA A 18 6.07 4.76 26.14
C ALA A 18 5.22 3.96 25.12
N TYR A 19 5.31 4.27 23.82
CA TYR A 19 4.59 3.53 22.78
C TYR A 19 5.06 2.08 22.68
N ALA A 20 6.36 1.85 22.72
CA ALA A 20 6.92 0.51 22.71
C ALA A 20 6.45 -0.33 23.91
N SER A 21 6.43 0.27 25.11
CA SER A 21 6.02 -0.39 26.35
C SER A 21 4.51 -0.63 26.43
N SER A 22 3.68 0.36 26.01
CA SER A 22 2.22 0.29 26.16
C SER A 22 1.54 -0.53 25.06
N TYR A 23 2.04 -0.44 23.83
CA TYR A 23 1.42 -1.09 22.67
C TYR A 23 2.26 -2.21 22.04
N GLY A 24 3.50 -2.38 22.44
CA GLY A 24 4.42 -3.32 21.81
C GLY A 24 4.85 -2.90 20.38
N TRP A 25 4.58 -1.66 19.99
CA TRP A 25 4.82 -1.15 18.65
C TRP A 25 6.30 -1.18 18.28
N LYS A 26 6.60 -1.63 17.06
CA LYS A 26 7.95 -1.64 16.50
C LYS A 26 8.25 -0.27 15.92
N LEU A 27 9.21 0.42 16.52
CA LEU A 27 9.57 1.80 16.22
C LEU A 27 10.97 1.89 15.64
N PHE A 28 11.24 2.99 14.95
CA PHE A 28 12.56 3.34 14.44
C PHE A 28 12.69 4.85 14.21
N PRO A 29 13.93 5.42 14.20
CA PRO A 29 14.13 6.84 14.05
C PRO A 29 14.00 7.31 12.60
N LEU A 30 13.32 8.44 12.40
CA LEU A 30 13.24 9.15 11.14
C LEU A 30 14.02 10.47 11.22
N VAL A 31 14.46 10.99 10.08
CA VAL A 31 15.09 12.31 9.97
C VAL A 31 14.16 13.38 10.56
N PRO A 32 14.65 14.29 11.41
CA PRO A 32 13.86 15.38 11.96
C PRO A 32 13.13 16.18 10.86
N ARG A 33 11.87 16.52 11.09
CA ARG A 33 11.01 17.26 10.14
C ARG A 33 10.94 16.59 8.75
N SER A 34 11.02 15.27 8.72
CA SER A 34 11.01 14.47 7.51
C SER A 34 10.26 13.17 7.74
N LYS A 35 9.93 12.50 6.65
CA LYS A 35 9.38 11.14 6.66
C LYS A 35 10.44 10.08 6.38
N HIS A 36 11.68 10.46 6.06
CA HIS A 36 12.74 9.52 5.66
C HIS A 36 13.39 8.79 6.85
N PRO A 37 13.58 7.46 6.79
CA PRO A 37 14.30 6.72 7.81
C PRO A 37 15.75 7.20 7.98
N LEU A 38 16.22 7.27 9.24
CA LEU A 38 17.62 7.51 9.58
C LEU A 38 18.48 6.25 9.46
N ILE A 39 17.84 5.08 9.44
CA ILE A 39 18.50 3.79 9.44
C ILE A 39 18.13 2.99 8.18
N LYS A 40 19.10 2.18 7.71
CA LYS A 40 18.85 1.23 6.61
C LYS A 40 18.11 0.00 7.14
N ASN A 41 17.45 -0.72 6.24
CA ASN A 41 16.72 -1.96 6.57
C ASN A 41 15.72 -1.77 7.72
N TRP A 42 15.10 -0.60 7.81
CA TRP A 42 14.15 -0.26 8.86
C TRP A 42 13.02 -1.30 9.02
N PRO A 43 12.51 -1.99 7.99
CA PRO A 43 11.44 -2.97 8.18
C PRO A 43 11.88 -4.18 9.02
N GLU A 44 13.16 -4.53 8.95
CA GLU A 44 13.75 -5.68 9.64
C GLU A 44 14.29 -5.32 11.04
N VAL A 45 14.69 -4.04 11.23
CA VAL A 45 15.33 -3.62 12.48
C VAL A 45 14.44 -2.81 13.41
N ALA A 46 13.25 -2.39 12.94
CA ALA A 46 12.25 -1.75 13.79
C ALA A 46 11.94 -2.63 15.00
N THR A 47 11.88 -2.03 16.20
CA THR A 47 11.84 -2.79 17.43
C THR A 47 11.00 -2.11 18.53
N SER A 48 10.50 -2.89 19.48
CA SER A 48 9.95 -2.43 20.77
C SER A 48 10.94 -2.61 21.91
N GLU A 49 12.19 -3.00 21.62
CA GLU A 49 13.19 -3.27 22.63
C GLU A 49 13.71 -1.94 23.20
N ILE A 50 13.56 -1.77 24.51
CA ILE A 50 13.80 -0.52 25.25
C ILE A 50 15.25 -0.05 25.11
N GLY A 51 16.21 -0.96 25.25
CA GLY A 51 17.63 -0.62 25.15
C GLY A 51 18.03 -0.10 23.78
N GLN A 52 17.46 -0.67 22.70
CA GLN A 52 17.74 -0.23 21.34
C GLN A 52 17.08 1.13 21.04
N ILE A 53 15.84 1.35 21.50
CA ILE A 53 15.14 2.63 21.37
C ILE A 53 15.92 3.71 22.13
N THR A 54 16.36 3.43 23.36
CA THR A 54 17.18 4.34 24.15
C THR A 54 18.46 4.73 23.41
N LYS A 55 19.19 3.77 22.83
CA LYS A 55 20.40 4.04 22.03
C LYS A 55 20.12 4.96 20.85
N TRP A 56 19.00 4.74 20.13
CA TRP A 56 18.67 5.57 18.99
C TRP A 56 18.37 7.02 19.38
N TRP A 57 17.53 7.27 20.40
CA TRP A 57 17.17 8.63 20.78
C TRP A 57 18.24 9.32 21.64
N SER A 58 19.19 8.58 22.22
CA SER A 58 20.42 9.17 22.76
C SER A 58 21.33 9.67 21.64
N ARG A 59 21.41 8.94 20.51
CA ARG A 59 22.21 9.34 19.35
C ARG A 59 21.56 10.44 18.52
N TRP A 60 20.24 10.37 18.37
CA TRP A 60 19.44 11.30 17.55
C TRP A 60 18.26 11.86 18.36
N PRO A 61 18.51 12.78 19.29
CA PRO A 61 17.47 13.28 20.21
C PRO A 61 16.27 13.94 19.53
N GLN A 62 16.46 14.52 18.34
CA GLN A 62 15.43 15.18 17.54
C GLN A 62 14.78 14.30 16.49
N ALA A 63 15.11 13.01 16.45
CA ALA A 63 14.56 12.10 15.43
C ALA A 63 13.05 11.99 15.58
N ASN A 64 12.33 12.12 14.45
CA ASN A 64 10.92 11.75 14.37
C ASN A 64 10.75 10.25 14.63
N ILE A 65 9.56 9.84 15.03
CA ILE A 65 9.23 8.46 15.37
C ILE A 65 8.55 7.80 14.17
N GLY A 66 9.15 6.74 13.62
CA GLY A 66 8.54 5.88 12.62
C GLY A 66 7.90 4.66 13.30
N LEU A 67 6.66 4.36 12.95
CA LEU A 67 5.93 3.16 13.37
C LEU A 67 5.86 2.17 12.22
N LEU A 68 6.46 0.99 12.38
CA LEU A 68 6.28 -0.12 11.44
C LEU A 68 4.85 -0.64 11.54
N CYS A 69 4.11 -0.66 10.44
CA CYS A 69 2.76 -1.22 10.37
C CYS A 69 2.78 -2.73 10.07
N GLY A 70 1.67 -3.38 10.35
CA GLY A 70 1.44 -4.79 10.09
C GLY A 70 1.49 -5.64 11.36
N GLN A 71 1.61 -6.95 11.18
CA GLN A 71 1.59 -7.96 12.24
C GLN A 71 2.67 -7.72 13.31
N ALA A 72 3.87 -7.27 12.88
CA ALA A 72 4.98 -7.05 13.79
C ALA A 72 4.66 -6.05 14.92
N SER A 73 3.82 -5.06 14.65
CA SER A 73 3.34 -4.06 15.63
C SER A 73 1.89 -4.32 16.07
N GLY A 74 1.20 -5.28 15.47
CA GLY A 74 -0.22 -5.53 15.74
C GLY A 74 -1.14 -4.40 15.28
N VAL A 75 -0.70 -3.51 14.37
CA VAL A 75 -1.44 -2.32 13.94
C VAL A 75 -1.36 -2.08 12.44
N VAL A 76 -2.48 -1.71 11.85
CA VAL A 76 -2.60 -1.18 10.49
C VAL A 76 -3.24 0.20 10.57
N VAL A 77 -2.98 1.08 9.60
CA VAL A 77 -3.46 2.47 9.66
C VAL A 77 -4.07 2.88 8.34
N VAL A 78 -5.27 3.44 8.39
CA VAL A 78 -5.87 4.15 7.26
C VAL A 78 -5.31 5.57 7.27
N ASP A 79 -4.63 5.93 6.19
CA ASP A 79 -3.99 7.24 5.95
C ASP A 79 -4.85 8.02 4.95
N VAL A 80 -5.40 9.13 5.39
CA VAL A 80 -6.30 10.01 4.63
C VAL A 80 -5.55 11.27 4.24
N ASP A 81 -5.22 11.44 2.97
CA ASP A 81 -4.50 12.61 2.42
C ASP A 81 -5.49 13.62 1.80
N LEU A 82 -5.57 14.80 2.39
CA LEU A 82 -6.46 15.87 1.93
C LEU A 82 -6.18 16.34 0.49
N ARG A 83 -4.92 16.26 0.03
CA ARG A 83 -4.51 16.74 -1.29
C ARG A 83 -5.05 15.91 -2.45
N SER A 84 -5.57 14.73 -2.15
CA SER A 84 -6.02 13.75 -3.14
C SER A 84 -7.48 13.36 -2.96
N CYS A 85 -8.33 14.27 -2.49
CA CYS A 85 -9.75 14.05 -2.18
C CYS A 85 -9.95 12.96 -1.10
N GLY A 86 -9.00 12.80 -0.19
CA GLY A 86 -9.08 11.76 0.84
C GLY A 86 -10.19 12.02 1.85
N ALA A 87 -10.39 13.29 2.24
CA ALA A 87 -11.44 13.65 3.20
C ALA A 87 -12.84 13.30 2.67
N GLU A 88 -13.13 13.65 1.42
CA GLU A 88 -14.42 13.37 0.76
C GLU A 88 -14.61 11.87 0.58
N THR A 89 -13.54 11.15 0.18
CA THR A 89 -13.58 9.70 0.04
C THR A 89 -13.84 9.01 1.38
N TRP A 90 -13.15 9.44 2.43
CA TRP A 90 -13.29 8.87 3.76
C TRP A 90 -14.67 9.17 4.35
N ALA A 91 -15.16 10.41 4.20
CA ALA A 91 -16.52 10.79 4.60
C ALA A 91 -17.57 9.93 3.90
N ALA A 92 -17.46 9.73 2.59
CA ALA A 92 -18.38 8.88 1.83
C ALA A 92 -18.37 7.41 2.33
N PHE A 93 -17.23 6.87 2.75
CA PHE A 93 -17.19 5.54 3.37
C PHE A 93 -17.93 5.52 4.72
N LEU A 94 -17.71 6.55 5.55
CA LEU A 94 -18.38 6.64 6.85
C LEU A 94 -19.87 6.91 6.76
N ASP A 95 -20.34 7.63 5.74
CA ASP A 95 -21.77 7.86 5.49
C ASP A 95 -22.51 6.54 5.20
N VAL A 96 -21.86 5.60 4.53
CA VAL A 96 -22.44 4.28 4.20
C VAL A 96 -22.27 3.29 5.33
N GLN A 97 -21.10 3.26 5.98
CA GLN A 97 -20.69 2.21 6.92
C GLN A 97 -20.88 2.59 8.40
N GLY A 98 -21.14 3.86 8.66
CA GLY A 98 -21.21 4.42 10.01
C GLY A 98 -19.83 4.86 10.55
N ARG A 99 -19.90 5.69 11.61
CA ARG A 99 -18.71 6.18 12.30
C ARG A 99 -17.95 5.04 13.00
N ILE A 100 -16.63 5.16 13.02
CA ILE A 100 -15.75 4.21 13.69
C ILE A 100 -15.03 4.93 14.83
N ASP A 101 -15.20 4.46 16.04
CA ASP A 101 -14.45 4.96 17.20
C ASP A 101 -13.15 4.17 17.31
N THR A 102 -12.05 4.80 16.92
CA THR A 102 -10.70 4.23 16.99
C THR A 102 -9.68 5.30 17.35
N LEU A 103 -8.45 4.88 17.64
CA LEU A 103 -7.34 5.80 17.86
C LEU A 103 -7.08 6.58 16.57
N GLU A 104 -7.04 7.91 16.69
CA GLU A 104 -6.90 8.83 15.56
C GLU A 104 -5.83 9.89 15.82
N ALA A 105 -5.03 10.18 14.80
CA ALA A 105 -4.09 11.30 14.81
C ALA A 105 -4.28 12.17 13.57
N MET A 106 -4.00 13.46 13.70
CA MET A 106 -3.91 14.41 12.61
C MET A 106 -2.46 14.58 12.18
N SER A 107 -2.20 14.56 10.89
CA SER A 107 -0.89 14.87 10.33
C SER A 107 -0.67 16.38 10.28
N GLY A 108 0.58 16.84 10.31
CA GLY A 108 0.90 18.26 10.20
C GLY A 108 0.44 18.92 8.88
N SER A 109 0.05 18.16 7.86
CA SER A 109 -0.56 18.64 6.61
C SER A 109 -2.09 18.65 6.65
N GLY A 110 -2.71 18.30 7.78
CA GLY A 110 -4.16 18.29 7.97
C GLY A 110 -4.85 16.96 7.65
N GLY A 111 -4.16 15.99 7.06
CA GLY A 111 -4.70 14.64 6.84
C GLY A 111 -4.87 13.87 8.16
N SER A 112 -5.62 12.78 8.15
CA SER A 112 -5.86 11.96 9.34
C SER A 112 -5.32 10.54 9.21
N HIS A 113 -4.93 9.97 10.35
CA HIS A 113 -4.48 8.59 10.49
C HIS A 113 -5.43 7.87 11.45
N HIS A 114 -6.10 6.83 10.98
CA HIS A 114 -7.01 6.01 11.79
C HIS A 114 -6.36 4.65 12.04
N PHE A 115 -6.10 4.35 13.30
CA PHE A 115 -5.34 3.16 13.73
C PHE A 115 -6.29 2.00 14.02
N PHE A 116 -5.98 0.83 13.50
CA PHE A 116 -6.75 -0.40 13.72
C PHE A 116 -5.84 -1.55 14.12
N GLN A 117 -6.36 -2.51 14.86
CA GLN A 117 -5.67 -3.76 15.13
C GLN A 117 -5.39 -4.48 13.82
N ALA A 118 -4.17 -4.99 13.66
CA ALA A 118 -3.83 -5.81 12.51
C ALA A 118 -4.65 -7.12 12.55
N PRO A 119 -5.34 -7.49 11.46
CA PRO A 119 -6.05 -8.76 11.42
C PRO A 119 -5.06 -9.94 11.39
N GLU A 120 -5.52 -11.15 11.68
CA GLU A 120 -4.67 -12.35 11.75
C GLU A 120 -3.91 -12.65 10.44
N HIS A 121 -4.48 -12.27 9.30
CA HIS A 121 -3.84 -12.47 8.01
C HIS A 121 -3.06 -11.23 7.54
N LEU A 122 -1.99 -11.45 6.81
CA LEU A 122 -1.13 -10.38 6.30
C LEU A 122 -1.89 -9.47 5.34
N ILE A 123 -1.83 -8.16 5.61
CA ILE A 123 -2.37 -7.12 4.74
C ILE A 123 -1.22 -6.24 4.27
N ALA A 124 -0.92 -6.26 2.97
CA ALA A 124 0.09 -5.39 2.39
C ALA A 124 -0.40 -3.92 2.34
N LYS A 125 0.44 -2.95 2.11
CA LYS A 125 0.05 -1.56 1.83
C LYS A 125 -0.79 -1.47 0.55
N GLY A 126 -1.83 -0.62 0.51
CA GLY A 126 -2.61 -0.39 -0.71
C GLY A 126 -3.62 0.74 -0.64
N LYS A 127 -4.21 1.05 -1.79
CA LYS A 127 -5.23 2.09 -1.92
C LYS A 127 -6.62 1.52 -1.63
N LEU A 128 -7.36 2.21 -0.78
CA LEU A 128 -8.79 1.97 -0.53
C LEU A 128 -9.66 2.86 -1.43
N GLY A 129 -9.18 4.05 -1.78
CA GLY A 129 -9.86 5.00 -2.65
C GLY A 129 -8.96 6.21 -2.97
N PRO A 130 -9.48 7.23 -3.69
CA PRO A 130 -8.75 8.47 -3.91
C PRO A 130 -8.34 9.11 -2.57
N GLY A 131 -7.04 9.32 -2.36
CA GLY A 131 -6.48 9.91 -1.15
C GLY A 131 -6.65 9.10 0.13
N VAL A 132 -7.09 7.84 0.07
CA VAL A 132 -7.24 6.94 1.22
C VAL A 132 -6.40 5.70 0.99
N ASP A 133 -5.34 5.55 1.77
CA ASP A 133 -4.41 4.43 1.71
C ASP A 133 -4.46 3.62 3.01
N LEU A 134 -4.33 2.30 2.93
CA LEU A 134 -4.08 1.45 4.10
C LEU A 134 -2.59 1.17 4.22
N GLN A 135 -2.01 1.49 5.35
CA GLN A 135 -0.65 1.17 5.73
C GLN A 135 -0.66 -0.20 6.44
N GLY A 136 -0.20 -1.22 5.75
CA GLY A 136 -0.13 -2.61 6.24
C GLY A 136 1.30 -3.12 6.33
N GLU A 137 1.52 -4.39 5.97
CA GLU A 137 2.82 -5.05 6.07
C GLU A 137 3.93 -4.28 5.34
N ARG A 138 5.10 -4.20 6.03
CA ARG A 138 6.31 -3.56 5.50
C ARG A 138 6.11 -2.11 5.06
N SER A 139 5.09 -1.43 5.60
CA SER A 139 4.92 0.02 5.48
C SER A 139 5.11 0.68 6.85
N TYR A 140 5.18 1.99 6.87
CA TYR A 140 5.30 2.76 8.09
C TYR A 140 4.59 4.10 7.97
N LEU A 141 4.35 4.70 9.10
CA LEU A 141 3.91 6.08 9.19
C LEU A 141 4.75 6.87 10.21
N VAL A 142 4.64 8.19 10.15
CA VAL A 142 5.23 9.10 11.13
C VAL A 142 4.28 9.20 12.31
N LEU A 143 4.77 8.86 13.50
CA LEU A 143 3.97 8.82 14.72
C LEU A 143 4.03 10.16 15.47
N THR A 144 2.94 10.49 16.13
CA THR A 144 2.80 11.66 17.03
C THR A 144 3.81 11.60 18.19
N PRO A 145 4.38 12.73 18.66
CA PRO A 145 4.24 14.11 18.23
C PRO A 145 5.36 14.57 17.27
N SER A 146 5.80 13.71 16.39
CA SER A 146 6.82 14.04 15.37
C SER A 146 6.45 15.30 14.59
N THR A 147 7.43 15.96 14.00
CA THR A 147 7.21 17.17 13.19
C THR A 147 7.14 16.82 11.70
N HIS A 148 6.06 17.24 11.06
CA HIS A 148 5.87 17.09 9.61
C HIS A 148 6.85 18.01 8.82
N PRO A 149 7.21 17.70 7.56
CA PRO A 149 8.07 18.55 6.72
C PRO A 149 7.61 20.01 6.59
N CYS A 150 6.31 20.30 6.66
CA CYS A 150 5.78 21.67 6.65
C CYS A 150 6.01 22.44 7.96
N GLY A 151 6.49 21.79 9.03
CA GLY A 151 6.80 22.39 10.33
C GLY A 151 5.76 22.16 11.41
N ASN A 152 4.54 21.73 11.07
CA ASN A 152 3.51 21.43 12.07
C ASN A 152 3.73 20.06 12.72
N PRO A 153 3.31 19.84 13.96
CA PRO A 153 3.37 18.54 14.60
C PRO A 153 2.31 17.57 14.05
N TYR A 154 2.54 16.29 14.27
CA TYR A 154 1.49 15.28 14.28
C TYR A 154 0.84 15.29 15.66
N GLU A 155 -0.49 15.24 15.74
CA GLU A 155 -1.22 15.37 16.99
C GLU A 155 -2.26 14.25 17.14
N TRP A 156 -2.44 13.73 18.37
CA TRP A 156 -3.55 12.84 18.67
C TRP A 156 -4.87 13.63 18.67
N VAL A 157 -5.86 13.11 17.93
CA VAL A 157 -7.24 13.64 17.93
C VAL A 157 -8.05 12.97 19.04
N THR A 158 -7.82 11.66 19.24
CA THR A 158 -8.48 10.90 20.30
C THR A 158 -7.47 10.55 21.39
N ALA A 159 -7.87 10.72 22.65
CA ALA A 159 -7.06 10.37 23.82
C ALA A 159 -7.70 9.19 24.58
N GLY A 160 -6.86 8.29 25.09
CA GLY A 160 -7.33 7.17 25.93
C GLY A 160 -8.10 6.08 25.21
N ILE A 161 -8.12 6.09 23.88
CA ILE A 161 -8.74 5.05 23.04
C ILE A 161 -7.65 4.17 22.45
N SER A 162 -7.84 2.86 22.48
CA SER A 162 -6.97 1.91 21.80
C SER A 162 -7.40 1.71 20.33
N PRO A 163 -6.49 1.23 19.45
CA PRO A 163 -6.88 0.82 18.11
C PRO A 163 -8.03 -0.19 18.14
N ALA A 164 -9.13 0.12 17.44
CA ALA A 164 -10.27 -0.78 17.29
C ALA A 164 -9.93 -1.96 16.37
N PRO A 165 -10.66 -3.08 16.41
CA PRO A 165 -10.57 -4.11 15.38
C PRO A 165 -10.80 -3.51 13.99
N LEU A 166 -10.03 -3.99 12.98
CA LEU A 166 -10.20 -3.52 11.61
C LEU A 166 -11.58 -3.94 11.07
N PRO A 167 -12.45 -3.01 10.66
CA PRO A 167 -13.77 -3.34 10.16
C PRO A 167 -13.73 -4.24 8.90
N GLY A 168 -14.64 -5.19 8.81
CA GLY A 168 -14.70 -6.14 7.69
C GLY A 168 -14.84 -5.46 6.33
N TRP A 169 -15.62 -4.37 6.24
CA TRP A 169 -15.80 -3.63 5.00
C TRP A 169 -14.50 -2.98 4.48
N LEU A 170 -13.56 -2.60 5.36
CA LEU A 170 -12.23 -2.14 4.95
C LEU A 170 -11.42 -3.27 4.31
N LEU A 171 -11.60 -4.51 4.79
CA LEU A 171 -11.01 -5.69 4.18
C LEU A 171 -11.60 -5.99 2.80
N ASP A 172 -12.90 -5.71 2.60
CA ASP A 172 -13.56 -5.93 1.31
C ASP A 172 -13.13 -4.90 0.25
N LEU A 173 -12.82 -3.68 0.66
CA LEU A 173 -12.24 -2.65 -0.21
C LEU A 173 -10.78 -2.95 -0.58
N TRP A 174 -10.14 -3.83 0.16
CA TRP A 174 -8.74 -4.18 -0.03
C TRP A 174 -8.51 -4.90 -1.36
N PRO A 175 -7.59 -4.43 -2.21
CA PRO A 175 -7.27 -5.14 -3.44
C PRO A 175 -6.58 -6.47 -3.10
N ARG A 176 -7.32 -7.55 -3.08
CA ARG A 176 -6.78 -8.90 -2.89
C ARG A 176 -5.75 -9.18 -4.00
N PRO A 177 -4.54 -9.67 -3.70
CA PRO A 177 -3.46 -9.85 -4.68
C PRO A 177 -3.85 -10.68 -5.90
N ASN A 178 -4.90 -11.50 -5.80
CA ASN A 178 -5.41 -12.38 -6.86
C ASN A 178 -6.76 -11.93 -7.46
N GLN A 179 -7.40 -10.88 -6.95
CA GLN A 179 -8.49 -10.28 -7.69
C GLN A 179 -7.88 -9.42 -8.79
N ARG A 180 -7.65 -10.03 -9.97
CA ARG A 180 -7.55 -9.26 -11.21
C ARG A 180 -8.74 -8.32 -11.18
N LYS A 181 -8.51 -7.00 -11.04
CA LYS A 181 -9.57 -6.02 -11.30
C LYS A 181 -10.13 -6.42 -12.65
N SER A 182 -11.35 -6.93 -12.68
CA SER A 182 -12.06 -7.09 -13.94
C SER A 182 -12.09 -5.68 -14.53
N VAL A 183 -11.35 -5.47 -15.60
CA VAL A 183 -11.44 -4.20 -16.31
C VAL A 183 -12.91 -4.13 -16.74
N PRO A 184 -13.68 -3.15 -16.27
CA PRO A 184 -15.08 -3.07 -16.64
C PRO A 184 -15.15 -3.04 -18.18
N PRO A 185 -16.18 -3.66 -18.79
CA PRO A 185 -16.38 -3.55 -20.22
C PRO A 185 -16.35 -2.07 -20.63
N LEU A 186 -15.80 -1.78 -21.79
CA LEU A 186 -15.92 -0.44 -22.36
C LEU A 186 -17.39 -0.09 -22.49
N SER A 187 -17.79 1.09 -22.02
CA SER A 187 -19.14 1.60 -22.23
C SER A 187 -19.43 1.70 -23.72
N ASP A 188 -20.67 1.46 -24.13
CA ASP A 188 -21.10 1.63 -25.52
C ASP A 188 -20.85 3.05 -26.03
N THR A 189 -20.80 4.03 -25.12
CA THR A 189 -20.47 5.41 -25.40
C THR A 189 -19.46 5.91 -24.39
N ILE A 190 -18.35 6.51 -24.86
CA ILE A 190 -17.29 7.07 -24.03
C ILE A 190 -17.30 8.60 -24.14
N LEU A 191 -17.71 9.27 -23.07
CA LEU A 191 -17.86 10.72 -23.03
C LEU A 191 -16.52 11.47 -22.94
N ARG A 192 -16.56 12.76 -23.30
CA ARG A 192 -15.44 13.70 -23.16
C ARG A 192 -14.91 13.67 -21.71
N GLY A 193 -13.59 13.63 -21.55
CA GLY A 193 -12.91 13.49 -20.24
C GLY A 193 -12.49 12.06 -19.90
N HIS A 194 -13.18 11.04 -20.43
CA HIS A 194 -12.84 9.62 -20.17
C HIS A 194 -12.18 8.90 -21.35
N ARG A 195 -12.19 9.50 -22.55
CA ARG A 195 -11.77 8.88 -23.82
C ARG A 195 -10.33 8.35 -23.79
N ASN A 196 -9.37 9.22 -23.46
CA ASN A 196 -7.95 8.86 -23.40
C ASN A 196 -7.70 7.75 -22.37
N ALA A 197 -8.26 7.88 -21.15
CA ALA A 197 -8.11 6.90 -20.08
C ALA A 197 -8.70 5.53 -20.47
N SER A 198 -9.86 5.50 -21.11
CA SER A 198 -10.54 4.26 -21.55
C SER A 198 -9.73 3.55 -22.63
N LEU A 199 -9.27 4.26 -23.65
CA LEU A 199 -8.46 3.70 -24.72
C LEU A 199 -7.07 3.25 -24.21
N THR A 200 -6.44 4.03 -23.32
CA THR A 200 -5.18 3.65 -22.67
C THR A 200 -5.33 2.36 -21.87
N SER A 201 -6.42 2.22 -21.11
CA SER A 201 -6.73 1.01 -20.32
C SER A 201 -6.90 -0.22 -21.20
N LEU A 202 -7.62 -0.08 -22.31
CA LEU A 202 -7.79 -1.15 -23.31
C LEU A 202 -6.45 -1.55 -23.91
N GLY A 203 -5.69 -0.59 -24.45
CA GLY A 203 -4.37 -0.82 -25.02
C GLY A 203 -3.42 -1.49 -24.03
N GLY A 204 -3.40 -1.04 -22.76
CA GLY A 204 -2.61 -1.64 -21.70
C GLY A 204 -2.99 -3.10 -21.41
N SER A 205 -4.29 -3.45 -21.52
CA SER A 205 -4.76 -4.83 -21.38
C SER A 205 -4.29 -5.71 -22.52
N MET A 206 -4.32 -5.19 -23.75
CA MET A 206 -3.83 -5.89 -24.95
C MET A 206 -2.29 -6.08 -24.87
N ARG A 207 -1.55 -5.05 -24.45
CA ARG A 207 -0.10 -5.12 -24.32
C ARG A 207 0.35 -6.15 -23.30
N ARG A 208 -0.31 -6.21 -22.14
CA ARG A 208 -0.04 -7.25 -21.14
C ARG A 208 -0.22 -8.67 -21.69
N ARG A 209 -1.11 -8.87 -22.66
CA ARG A 209 -1.33 -10.15 -23.35
C ARG A 209 -0.37 -10.38 -24.51
N GLY A 210 0.58 -9.48 -24.76
CA GLY A 210 1.61 -9.60 -25.78
C GLY A 210 1.26 -8.99 -27.14
N ALA A 211 0.14 -8.24 -27.25
CA ALA A 211 -0.20 -7.61 -28.53
C ALA A 211 0.89 -6.63 -28.98
N SER A 212 1.17 -6.60 -30.29
CA SER A 212 2.09 -5.64 -30.89
C SER A 212 1.50 -4.22 -30.88
N GLU A 213 2.36 -3.21 -30.99
CA GLU A 213 1.94 -1.80 -31.09
C GLU A 213 0.96 -1.58 -32.25
N GLY A 214 1.22 -2.20 -33.41
CA GLY A 214 0.34 -2.09 -34.59
C GLY A 214 -1.04 -2.69 -34.34
N ALA A 215 -1.11 -3.86 -33.69
CA ALA A 215 -2.39 -4.49 -33.32
C ALA A 215 -3.18 -3.63 -32.32
N ILE A 216 -2.47 -3.03 -31.35
CA ILE A 216 -3.08 -2.11 -30.37
C ILE A 216 -3.62 -0.87 -31.09
N ALA A 217 -2.83 -0.25 -31.97
CA ALA A 217 -3.24 0.94 -32.73
C ALA A 217 -4.51 0.67 -33.55
N ALA A 218 -4.55 -0.45 -34.27
CA ALA A 218 -5.71 -0.84 -35.08
C ALA A 218 -6.97 -1.02 -34.21
N ALA A 219 -6.87 -1.73 -33.11
CA ALA A 219 -7.99 -1.94 -32.18
C ALA A 219 -8.47 -0.64 -31.57
N LEU A 220 -7.56 0.23 -31.11
CA LEU A 220 -7.92 1.52 -30.50
C LEU A 220 -8.59 2.46 -31.48
N LEU A 221 -8.22 2.46 -32.77
CA LEU A 221 -8.88 3.24 -33.82
C LEU A 221 -10.34 2.79 -34.04
N VAL A 222 -10.60 1.49 -33.99
CA VAL A 222 -11.96 0.95 -34.07
C VAL A 222 -12.77 1.36 -32.85
N GLU A 223 -12.24 1.18 -31.66
CA GLU A 223 -12.93 1.51 -30.41
C GLU A 223 -13.10 3.01 -30.20
N ASN A 224 -12.30 3.86 -30.84
CA ASN A 224 -12.43 5.31 -30.82
C ASN A 224 -13.78 5.80 -31.41
N ASN A 225 -14.46 5.00 -32.24
CA ASN A 225 -15.78 5.31 -32.73
C ASN A 225 -16.86 5.34 -31.64
N ARG A 226 -16.58 4.75 -30.46
CA ARG A 226 -17.43 4.88 -29.27
C ARG A 226 -17.21 6.19 -28.51
N CYS A 227 -16.15 6.94 -28.83
CA CYS A 227 -15.87 8.21 -28.17
C CYS A 227 -16.71 9.35 -28.76
N LEU A 228 -17.29 10.19 -27.90
CA LEU A 228 -18.09 11.33 -28.30
C LEU A 228 -17.48 12.64 -27.77
N PRO A 229 -16.96 13.52 -28.69
CA PRO A 229 -16.57 13.22 -30.06
C PRO A 229 -15.37 12.28 -30.11
N PRO A 230 -15.09 11.56 -31.21
CA PRO A 230 -13.89 10.74 -31.34
C PRO A 230 -12.60 11.55 -31.14
N LEU A 231 -11.54 10.89 -30.64
CA LEU A 231 -10.21 11.50 -30.58
C LEU A 231 -9.61 11.59 -31.98
N PRO A 232 -8.72 12.59 -32.25
CA PRO A 232 -7.93 12.61 -33.47
C PRO A 232 -7.10 11.33 -33.61
N GLU A 233 -7.00 10.80 -34.84
CA GLU A 233 -6.24 9.57 -35.12
C GLU A 233 -4.80 9.62 -34.59
N ALA A 234 -4.14 10.76 -34.72
CA ALA A 234 -2.77 10.97 -34.22
C ALA A 234 -2.67 10.76 -32.69
N GLU A 235 -3.71 11.20 -31.94
CA GLU A 235 -3.76 11.01 -30.48
C GLU A 235 -3.95 9.52 -30.14
N VAL A 236 -4.83 8.82 -30.85
CA VAL A 236 -5.04 7.38 -30.67
C VAL A 236 -3.77 6.59 -30.97
N ARG A 237 -3.05 6.91 -32.03
CA ARG A 237 -1.75 6.31 -32.35
C ARG A 237 -0.69 6.63 -31.28
N GLY A 238 -0.70 7.84 -30.74
CA GLY A 238 0.15 8.24 -29.62
C GLY A 238 -0.09 7.40 -28.37
N ILE A 239 -1.36 7.11 -28.06
CA ILE A 239 -1.73 6.19 -26.97
C ILE A 239 -1.14 4.80 -27.23
N ALA A 240 -1.33 4.24 -28.44
CA ALA A 240 -0.82 2.92 -28.79
C ALA A 240 0.70 2.83 -28.66
N SER A 241 1.43 3.85 -29.15
CA SER A 241 2.88 3.94 -29.04
C SER A 241 3.35 4.04 -27.58
N SER A 242 2.68 4.85 -26.78
CA SER A 242 2.98 4.96 -25.35
C SER A 242 2.81 3.62 -24.61
N VAL A 243 1.71 2.93 -24.86
CA VAL A 243 1.43 1.61 -24.29
C VAL A 243 2.37 0.53 -24.84
N GLY A 244 2.76 0.63 -26.10
CA GLY A 244 3.70 -0.28 -26.76
C GLY A 244 5.06 -0.37 -26.07
N LYS A 245 5.49 0.66 -25.36
CA LYS A 245 6.75 0.70 -24.58
C LYS A 245 6.73 -0.18 -23.33
N TYR A 246 5.56 -0.58 -22.84
CA TYR A 246 5.48 -1.44 -21.67
C TYR A 246 5.89 -2.87 -22.00
N THR A 247 6.61 -3.51 -21.07
CA THR A 247 6.96 -4.93 -21.19
C THR A 247 5.70 -5.78 -21.09
N PRO A 248 5.45 -6.73 -22.02
CA PRO A 248 4.39 -7.71 -21.87
C PRO A 248 4.53 -8.49 -20.56
N ALA A 249 3.41 -8.95 -19.98
CA ALA A 249 3.48 -9.84 -18.83
C ALA A 249 4.27 -11.09 -19.24
N GLN A 250 5.37 -11.37 -18.55
CA GLN A 250 6.06 -12.64 -18.72
C GLN A 250 5.07 -13.72 -18.27
N HIS A 251 4.73 -14.63 -19.16
CA HIS A 251 4.10 -15.87 -18.76
C HIS A 251 5.10 -16.55 -17.81
N ALA A 252 4.72 -16.73 -16.56
CA ALA A 252 5.41 -17.68 -15.70
C ALA A 252 5.46 -18.97 -16.52
N GLY A 253 6.68 -19.32 -16.97
CA GLY A 253 6.88 -20.40 -17.93
C GLY A 253 6.11 -21.61 -17.44
N SER A 254 5.26 -22.14 -18.30
CA SER A 254 4.83 -23.50 -18.18
C SER A 254 6.10 -24.30 -18.03
N SER A 255 6.43 -24.72 -16.80
CA SER A 255 7.40 -25.78 -16.60
C SER A 255 6.88 -26.93 -17.44
N VAL A 256 7.51 -27.15 -18.58
CA VAL A 256 7.34 -28.36 -19.34
C VAL A 256 7.68 -29.47 -18.34
N HIS A 257 6.65 -30.12 -17.83
CA HIS A 257 6.81 -31.32 -17.06
C HIS A 257 7.54 -32.29 -18.03
N SER A 258 8.82 -32.48 -17.78
CA SER A 258 9.51 -33.64 -18.33
C SER A 258 8.68 -34.87 -17.97
N PRO A 259 8.37 -35.76 -18.93
CA PRO A 259 7.61 -36.95 -18.60
C PRO A 259 8.34 -37.69 -17.48
N MET A 260 7.67 -37.83 -16.33
CA MET A 260 8.16 -38.69 -15.26
C MET A 260 8.36 -40.09 -15.88
N HIS A 261 9.60 -40.53 -15.96
CA HIS A 261 9.90 -41.93 -16.24
C HIS A 261 9.29 -42.74 -15.08
N TYR A 262 8.13 -43.35 -15.39
CA TYR A 262 7.50 -44.35 -14.53
C TYR A 262 8.43 -45.54 -14.44
N ARG A 263 9.06 -45.75 -13.31
CA ARG A 263 9.81 -46.97 -12.98
C ARG A 263 8.82 -47.93 -12.36
N PRO A 264 8.45 -49.04 -13.04
CA PRO A 264 7.50 -49.98 -12.47
C PRO A 264 8.11 -50.64 -11.25
N LEU A 265 7.34 -50.70 -10.18
CA LEU A 265 7.69 -51.46 -8.97
C LEU A 265 7.71 -52.94 -9.34
N PRO A 266 8.73 -53.71 -8.91
CA PRO A 266 8.77 -55.15 -9.18
C PRO A 266 7.68 -55.88 -8.39
N GLY A 267 6.77 -56.58 -9.07
CA GLY A 267 5.88 -57.56 -8.44
C GLY A 267 4.37 -57.37 -8.64
N ILE A 268 3.88 -56.50 -9.54
CA ILE A 268 2.43 -56.45 -9.86
C ILE A 268 2.21 -56.79 -11.35
N ASN A 269 1.80 -58.05 -11.61
CA ASN A 269 1.28 -58.48 -12.91
C ASN A 269 -0.16 -57.97 -13.10
N VAL A 270 -0.37 -56.96 -13.93
CA VAL A 270 -1.73 -56.59 -14.39
C VAL A 270 -2.06 -57.40 -15.65
N VAL A 271 -2.96 -58.38 -15.52
CA VAL A 271 -3.56 -59.10 -16.61
C VAL A 271 -4.64 -58.21 -17.22
N VAL A 272 -4.38 -57.66 -18.42
CA VAL A 272 -5.41 -57.05 -19.25
C VAL A 272 -6.06 -58.21 -20.05
N ARG A 273 -7.37 -58.46 -19.82
CA ARG A 273 -8.17 -59.35 -20.68
C ARG A 273 -8.85 -58.51 -21.76
N PRO A 274 -9.06 -59.08 -22.96
CA PRO A 274 -9.52 -58.42 -24.15
C PRO A 274 -10.97 -57.94 -24.10
#